data_c85510f75ce7a6eb7885ff6b4f7c77cb
#
_entry.id   c85510f75ce7a6eb7885ff6b4f7c77cb
#
_cell.length_a   1.000
_cell.length_b   1.000
_cell.length_c   1.000
_cell.angle_alpha   90.00
_cell.angle_beta   90.00
_cell.angle_gamma   90.00
#
_symmetry.space_group_name_H-M   'P 1'
#
loop_
_entity.id
_entity.type
_entity.pdbx_description
1 polymer ?
#
loop_
_entity_poly.entity_id
_entity_poly.type
_entity_poly.pdbx_seq_one_letter_code
_entity_poly.pdbx_strand_id
1 'polypeptide(L)'
;MNIKNSVIFTKKELLYFCIQRFAFGFSYSFMIPIIPLFFNSLGLSTLVIGRVMSLHGVGKALTQMPSGVVSDKIGDKLLLIISYGLLSCMPFSYTFASSKVMACIIYIIQGALLGISAPATFSVLSRSLDENKRGESTGYASAVFTLGGAVGALIGGFIVTKLGNYNFAFYLSSVGIVLSIIFVAIKIKKPETKVRKSNKSKDSQGSSIKDVIKTKKYNKFAPKIILLGAIAFLGDFIYGCIVSIFPFYGQEVLGASAFYTCIIISVYLFVFGVFAPVGGWSSDKIGVKKQLFLSFIVMNSSLFLLSFIRGIIVFTIIIIVYFLGATFLNSALQNSLLKFGDKPEIKSIVFGFVGACESLGYAVSPIVSSFVYELNKRYLFGMLLVSSLIVFITFLILYKKAFSLKLS
;
A
#
# COMPACT_ATOMS: atom_id res chain seq x y z
N MET A 1 15.95 18.52 -14.77
CA MET A 1 14.98 18.91 -13.71
C MET A 1 15.79 19.50 -12.56
N ASN A 2 15.63 20.80 -12.27
CA ASN A 2 16.46 21.47 -11.25
C ASN A 2 15.88 21.11 -9.87
N ILE A 3 16.58 20.27 -9.12
CA ILE A 3 16.12 19.70 -7.83
C ILE A 3 15.73 20.80 -6.83
N LYS A 4 16.40 21.97 -6.88
CA LYS A 4 16.10 23.11 -6.01
C LYS A 4 14.71 23.74 -6.26
N ASN A 5 14.13 23.57 -7.44
CA ASN A 5 12.81 24.06 -7.82
C ASN A 5 11.69 23.01 -7.64
N SER A 6 12.01 21.86 -7.07
CA SER A 6 11.04 20.82 -6.74
C SER A 6 10.09 21.31 -5.63
N VAL A 7 8.82 20.98 -5.76
CA VAL A 7 7.74 21.35 -4.81
C VAL A 7 8.06 20.97 -3.36
N ILE A 8 8.83 19.90 -3.15
CA ILE A 8 9.26 19.47 -1.81
C ILE A 8 10.03 20.57 -1.07
N PHE A 9 10.91 21.28 -1.78
CA PHE A 9 11.77 22.29 -1.15
C PHE A 9 11.12 23.68 -1.08
N THR A 10 10.07 23.93 -1.86
CA THR A 10 9.35 25.21 -1.87
C THR A 10 8.34 25.32 -0.74
N LYS A 11 7.76 24.18 -0.27
CA LYS A 11 6.74 24.16 0.78
C LYS A 11 7.21 23.38 2.01
N LYS A 12 7.56 24.10 3.08
CA LYS A 12 8.11 23.52 4.32
C LYS A 12 7.21 22.44 4.93
N GLU A 13 5.90 22.62 4.88
CA GLU A 13 4.92 21.66 5.39
C GLU A 13 5.01 20.32 4.63
N LEU A 14 5.16 20.36 3.32
CA LEU A 14 5.33 19.16 2.50
C LEU A 14 6.68 18.49 2.79
N LEU A 15 7.75 19.25 2.95
CA LEU A 15 9.06 18.72 3.32
C LEU A 15 9.00 17.99 4.67
N TYR A 16 8.38 18.61 5.69
CA TYR A 16 8.24 17.98 7.01
C TYR A 16 7.37 16.73 6.95
N PHE A 17 6.30 16.74 6.16
CA PHE A 17 5.50 15.55 5.93
C PHE A 17 6.31 14.45 5.24
N CYS A 18 7.08 14.76 4.21
CA CYS A 18 7.94 13.78 3.52
C CYS A 18 9.01 13.19 4.44
N ILE A 19 9.66 14.01 5.28
CA ILE A 19 10.65 13.52 6.26
C ILE A 19 9.98 12.55 7.25
N GLN A 20 8.81 12.91 7.75
CA GLN A 20 8.04 12.05 8.63
C GLN A 20 7.63 10.73 7.95
N ARG A 21 7.18 10.79 6.69
CA ARG A 21 6.81 9.61 5.92
C ARG A 21 7.99 8.68 5.67
N PHE A 22 9.16 9.26 5.36
CA PHE A 22 10.39 8.48 5.24
C PHE A 22 10.75 7.79 6.56
N ALA A 23 10.80 8.55 7.66
CA ALA A 23 11.14 8.02 8.97
C ALA A 23 10.18 6.92 9.43
N PHE A 24 8.88 7.11 9.21
CA PHE A 24 7.87 6.10 9.53
C PHE A 24 7.99 4.88 8.61
N GLY A 25 8.12 5.07 7.30
CA GLY A 25 8.32 3.99 6.33
C GLY A 25 9.56 3.17 6.66
N PHE A 26 10.67 3.84 6.94
CA PHE A 26 11.93 3.23 7.36
C PHE A 26 11.75 2.37 8.61
N SER A 27 11.19 2.95 9.66
CA SER A 27 11.07 2.28 10.97
C SER A 27 10.06 1.13 10.96
N TYR A 28 8.90 1.31 10.33
CA TYR A 28 7.87 0.30 10.25
C TYR A 28 8.30 -0.88 9.38
N SER A 29 9.02 -0.62 8.30
CA SER A 29 9.39 -1.67 7.35
C SER A 29 10.54 -2.56 7.80
N PHE A 30 11.18 -2.28 8.94
CA PHE A 30 12.05 -3.28 9.58
C PHE A 30 11.34 -4.61 9.79
N MET A 31 10.03 -4.56 10.08
CA MET A 31 9.24 -5.75 10.40
C MET A 31 8.62 -6.43 9.17
N ILE A 32 8.37 -5.70 8.09
CA ILE A 32 7.58 -6.24 6.96
C ILE A 32 8.09 -7.59 6.46
N PRO A 33 9.38 -7.75 6.08
CA PRO A 33 9.87 -9.01 5.56
C PRO A 33 10.10 -10.07 6.65
N ILE A 34 10.23 -9.66 7.90
CA ILE A 34 10.62 -10.57 8.99
C ILE A 34 9.42 -11.16 9.75
N ILE A 35 8.24 -10.54 9.70
CA ILE A 35 7.05 -11.02 10.42
C ILE A 35 6.64 -12.44 10.00
N PRO A 36 6.54 -12.79 8.71
CA PRO A 36 6.22 -14.17 8.32
C PRO A 36 7.29 -15.16 8.82
N LEU A 37 8.56 -14.76 8.75
CA LEU A 37 9.69 -15.58 9.23
C LEU A 37 9.65 -15.74 10.76
N PHE A 38 9.32 -14.69 11.49
CA PHE A 38 9.13 -14.73 12.94
C PHE A 38 8.00 -15.69 13.34
N PHE A 39 6.84 -15.60 12.68
CA PHE A 39 5.74 -16.53 12.94
C PHE A 39 6.11 -17.98 12.63
N ASN A 40 6.87 -18.20 11.56
CA ASN A 40 7.38 -19.54 11.24
C ASN A 40 8.36 -20.04 12.31
N SER A 41 9.25 -19.18 12.83
CA SER A 41 10.17 -19.55 13.92
C SER A 41 9.45 -19.90 15.22
N LEU A 42 8.24 -19.37 15.44
CA LEU A 42 7.35 -19.79 16.52
C LEU A 42 6.64 -21.14 16.22
N GLY A 43 6.85 -21.73 15.04
CA GLY A 43 6.23 -22.99 14.61
C GLY A 43 4.78 -22.85 14.18
N LEU A 44 4.37 -21.71 13.62
CA LEU A 44 3.09 -21.54 12.92
C LEU A 44 3.23 -22.06 11.50
N SER A 45 2.21 -22.82 11.02
CA SER A 45 2.16 -23.25 9.62
C SER A 45 1.89 -22.06 8.69
N THR A 46 2.30 -22.17 7.43
CA THR A 46 2.10 -21.17 6.38
C THR A 46 0.64 -20.75 6.26
N LEU A 47 -0.29 -21.73 6.38
CA LEU A 47 -1.73 -21.48 6.35
C LEU A 47 -2.22 -20.61 7.51
N VAL A 48 -1.73 -20.88 8.73
CA VAL A 48 -2.06 -20.06 9.91
C VAL A 48 -1.48 -18.66 9.78
N ILE A 49 -0.26 -18.54 9.30
CA ILE A 49 0.39 -17.25 9.02
C ILE A 49 -0.45 -16.45 8.02
N GLY A 50 -0.88 -17.07 6.93
CA GLY A 50 -1.75 -16.42 5.94
C GLY A 50 -3.07 -15.92 6.54
N ARG A 51 -3.72 -16.72 7.40
CA ARG A 51 -4.93 -16.30 8.11
C ARG A 51 -4.70 -15.11 9.03
N VAL A 52 -3.63 -15.12 9.82
CA VAL A 52 -3.27 -14.02 10.73
C VAL A 52 -2.96 -12.74 9.95
N MET A 53 -2.23 -12.84 8.84
CA MET A 53 -1.94 -11.69 7.98
C MET A 53 -3.18 -11.16 7.28
N SER A 54 -4.13 -12.02 6.92
CA SER A 54 -5.44 -11.59 6.42
C SER A 54 -6.24 -10.84 7.50
N LEU A 55 -6.27 -11.35 8.72
CA LEU A 55 -6.94 -10.68 9.84
C LEU A 55 -6.35 -9.31 10.17
N HIS A 56 -5.04 -9.15 10.03
CA HIS A 56 -4.37 -7.84 10.10
C HIS A 56 -4.92 -6.87 9.03
N GLY A 57 -5.04 -7.33 7.78
CA GLY A 57 -5.61 -6.55 6.68
C GLY A 57 -7.08 -6.18 6.92
N VAL A 58 -7.89 -7.12 7.42
CA VAL A 58 -9.28 -6.89 7.80
C VAL A 58 -9.36 -5.88 8.95
N GLY A 59 -8.54 -6.03 9.99
CA GLY A 59 -8.47 -5.10 11.11
C GLY A 59 -8.17 -3.67 10.65
N LYS A 60 -7.21 -3.52 9.72
CA LYS A 60 -6.91 -2.23 9.08
C LYS A 60 -8.12 -1.66 8.33
N ALA A 61 -8.78 -2.45 7.50
CA ALA A 61 -9.93 -2.00 6.72
C ALA A 61 -11.12 -1.57 7.58
N LEU A 62 -11.44 -2.36 8.62
CA LEU A 62 -12.57 -2.09 9.51
C LEU A 62 -12.38 -0.83 10.36
N THR A 63 -11.16 -0.52 10.78
CA THR A 63 -10.89 0.64 11.63
C THR A 63 -10.68 1.92 10.84
N GLN A 64 -10.36 1.85 9.56
CA GLN A 64 -10.06 3.01 8.72
C GLN A 64 -11.26 3.96 8.56
N MET A 65 -12.45 3.42 8.32
CA MET A 65 -13.67 4.25 8.14
C MET A 65 -14.10 4.97 9.43
N PRO A 66 -14.27 4.28 10.58
CA PRO A 66 -14.66 4.94 11.83
C PRO A 66 -13.63 5.98 12.29
N SER A 67 -12.35 5.73 12.05
CA SER A 67 -11.30 6.65 12.48
C SER A 67 -11.29 7.97 11.70
N GLY A 68 -11.85 8.02 10.50
CA GLY A 68 -12.10 9.28 9.79
C GLY A 68 -13.02 10.20 10.58
N VAL A 69 -14.12 9.67 11.11
CA VAL A 69 -15.05 10.45 11.95
C VAL A 69 -14.39 10.89 13.27
N VAL A 70 -13.54 10.04 13.84
CA VAL A 70 -12.77 10.38 15.04
C VAL A 70 -11.77 11.50 14.74
N SER A 71 -11.08 11.43 13.57
CA SER A 71 -10.15 12.46 13.11
C SER A 71 -10.80 13.84 13.02
N ASP A 72 -12.04 13.89 12.51
CA ASP A 72 -12.81 15.14 12.41
C ASP A 72 -13.15 15.75 13.78
N LYS A 73 -13.31 14.90 14.82
CA LYS A 73 -13.68 15.35 16.18
C LYS A 73 -12.47 15.78 17.01
N ILE A 74 -11.42 14.97 17.07
CA ILE A 74 -10.26 15.22 17.95
C ILE A 74 -9.10 15.93 17.24
N GLY A 75 -9.16 15.99 15.91
CA GLY A 75 -8.15 16.60 15.06
C GLY A 75 -7.08 15.60 14.60
N ASP A 76 -6.68 15.74 13.34
CA ASP A 76 -5.78 14.80 12.64
C ASP A 76 -4.41 14.63 13.32
N LYS A 77 -3.81 15.74 13.80
CA LYS A 77 -2.50 15.68 14.46
C LYS A 77 -2.56 14.85 15.74
N LEU A 78 -3.60 15.01 16.56
CA LEU A 78 -3.75 14.28 17.82
C LEU A 78 -4.02 12.80 17.54
N LEU A 79 -4.92 12.49 16.59
CA LEU A 79 -5.19 11.10 16.19
C LEU A 79 -3.93 10.42 15.65
N LEU A 80 -3.12 11.11 14.87
CA LEU A 80 -1.86 10.57 14.34
C LEU A 80 -0.85 10.27 15.46
N ILE A 81 -0.71 11.17 16.44
CA ILE A 81 0.18 10.97 17.60
C ILE A 81 -0.30 9.77 18.43
N ILE A 82 -1.60 9.68 18.73
CA ILE A 82 -2.17 8.59 19.54
C ILE A 82 -1.99 7.25 18.80
N SER A 83 -2.39 7.19 17.52
CA SER A 83 -2.31 5.94 16.75
C SER A 83 -0.88 5.45 16.55
N TYR A 84 0.07 6.36 16.27
CA TYR A 84 1.48 5.98 16.16
C TYR A 84 2.10 5.67 17.54
N GLY A 85 1.64 6.33 18.61
CA GLY A 85 2.05 6.01 19.98
C GLY A 85 1.71 4.57 20.33
N LEU A 86 0.47 4.17 20.12
CA LEU A 86 0.03 2.79 20.32
C LEU A 86 0.73 1.83 19.34
N LEU A 87 0.93 2.25 18.09
CA LEU A 87 1.61 1.44 17.08
C LEU A 87 3.08 1.21 17.44
N SER A 88 3.77 2.16 18.06
CA SER A 88 5.17 1.99 18.50
C SER A 88 5.33 0.94 19.59
N CYS A 89 4.28 0.69 20.39
CA CYS A 89 4.28 -0.36 21.39
C CYS A 89 4.16 -1.77 20.77
N MET A 90 3.65 -1.91 19.54
CA MET A 90 3.42 -3.23 18.93
C MET A 90 4.71 -3.98 18.62
N PRO A 91 5.75 -3.39 17.98
CA PRO A 91 7.03 -4.08 17.80
C PRO A 91 7.66 -4.47 19.13
N PHE A 92 7.62 -3.59 20.11
CA PHE A 92 8.12 -3.88 21.44
C PHE A 92 7.39 -5.05 22.12
N SER A 93 6.07 -5.13 21.93
CA SER A 93 5.24 -6.19 22.52
C SER A 93 5.60 -7.60 22.01
N TYR A 94 6.14 -7.74 20.78
CA TYR A 94 6.57 -9.05 20.29
C TYR A 94 7.70 -9.65 21.13
N THR A 95 8.56 -8.83 21.73
CA THR A 95 9.67 -9.32 22.55
C THR A 95 9.22 -9.97 23.86
N PHE A 96 7.97 -9.70 24.28
CA PHE A 96 7.31 -10.31 25.44
C PHE A 96 6.27 -11.36 25.06
N ALA A 97 6.11 -11.66 23.77
CA ALA A 97 5.12 -12.63 23.34
C ALA A 97 5.49 -14.04 23.80
N SER A 98 4.94 -14.48 24.93
CA SER A 98 5.18 -15.80 25.54
C SER A 98 4.49 -16.95 24.81
N SER A 99 3.54 -16.65 23.91
CA SER A 99 2.80 -17.64 23.15
C SER A 99 2.57 -17.23 21.70
N LYS A 100 2.40 -18.23 20.81
CA LYS A 100 2.04 -18.04 19.40
C LYS A 100 0.77 -17.20 19.26
N VAL A 101 -0.23 -17.45 20.11
CA VAL A 101 -1.52 -16.75 20.09
C VAL A 101 -1.33 -15.27 20.44
N MET A 102 -0.51 -14.95 21.43
CA MET A 102 -0.20 -13.58 21.81
C MET A 102 0.45 -12.82 20.65
N ALA A 103 1.42 -13.41 19.97
CA ALA A 103 2.07 -12.82 18.79
C ALA A 103 1.06 -12.55 17.66
N CYS A 104 0.13 -13.47 17.41
CA CYS A 104 -0.94 -13.29 16.42
C CYS A 104 -1.87 -12.13 16.79
N ILE A 105 -2.28 -12.03 18.06
CA ILE A 105 -3.16 -10.95 18.54
C ILE A 105 -2.47 -9.59 18.39
N ILE A 106 -1.19 -9.48 18.77
CA ILE A 106 -0.39 -8.26 18.60
C ILE A 106 -0.40 -7.82 17.14
N TYR A 107 -0.23 -8.76 16.20
CA TYR A 107 -0.20 -8.44 14.78
C TYR A 107 -1.56 -7.95 14.25
N ILE A 108 -2.67 -8.56 14.70
CA ILE A 108 -4.02 -8.14 14.31
C ILE A 108 -4.31 -6.73 14.85
N ILE A 109 -3.95 -6.44 16.10
CA ILE A 109 -4.09 -5.12 16.73
C ILE A 109 -3.24 -4.09 15.96
N GLN A 110 -2.02 -4.45 15.56
CA GLN A 110 -1.15 -3.59 14.75
C GLN A 110 -1.83 -3.19 13.43
N GLY A 111 -2.53 -4.11 12.77
CA GLY A 111 -3.34 -3.82 11.58
C GLY A 111 -4.43 -2.79 11.86
N ALA A 112 -5.18 -2.97 12.94
CA ALA A 112 -6.22 -2.02 13.36
C ALA A 112 -5.65 -0.62 13.63
N LEU A 113 -4.50 -0.52 14.30
CA LEU A 113 -3.84 0.76 14.58
C LEU A 113 -3.35 1.47 13.31
N LEU A 114 -2.89 0.72 12.31
CA LEU A 114 -2.57 1.28 10.99
C LEU A 114 -3.82 1.84 10.31
N GLY A 115 -4.95 1.14 10.40
CA GLY A 115 -6.23 1.63 9.89
C GLY A 115 -6.64 2.95 10.56
N ILE A 116 -6.48 3.06 11.89
CA ILE A 116 -6.76 4.28 12.64
C ILE A 116 -5.87 5.45 12.19
N SER A 117 -4.61 5.20 11.87
CA SER A 117 -3.67 6.25 11.46
C SER A 117 -3.89 6.77 10.02
N ALA A 118 -4.53 5.97 9.16
CA ALA A 118 -4.61 6.24 7.73
C ALA A 118 -5.35 7.56 7.39
N PRO A 119 -6.59 7.84 7.87
CA PRO A 119 -7.29 9.08 7.52
C PRO A 119 -6.58 10.32 8.06
N ALA A 120 -5.99 10.26 9.25
CA ALA A 120 -5.20 11.36 9.80
C ALA A 120 -3.97 11.65 8.93
N THR A 121 -3.28 10.62 8.44
CA THR A 121 -2.15 10.75 7.51
C THR A 121 -2.59 11.42 6.21
N PHE A 122 -3.68 10.98 5.60
CA PHE A 122 -4.22 11.59 4.37
C PHE A 122 -4.66 13.04 4.57
N SER A 123 -5.24 13.37 5.72
CA SER A 123 -5.64 14.73 6.05
C SER A 123 -4.44 15.66 6.20
N VAL A 124 -3.39 15.23 6.91
CA VAL A 124 -2.13 15.98 7.03
C VAL A 124 -1.47 16.16 5.65
N LEU A 125 -1.41 15.10 4.83
CA LEU A 125 -0.92 15.18 3.45
C LEU A 125 -1.70 16.23 2.66
N SER A 126 -3.03 16.13 2.63
CA SER A 126 -3.90 17.02 1.86
C SER A 126 -3.67 18.50 2.17
N ARG A 127 -3.40 18.84 3.44
CA ARG A 127 -3.05 20.21 3.85
C ARG A 127 -1.62 20.63 3.47
N SER A 128 -0.73 19.66 3.37
CA SER A 128 0.67 19.91 3.02
C SER A 128 0.89 20.05 1.52
N LEU A 129 -0.08 19.65 0.69
CA LEU A 129 0.04 19.69 -0.77
C LEU A 129 0.07 21.12 -1.30
N ASP A 130 0.78 21.31 -2.41
CA ASP A 130 0.65 22.49 -3.24
C ASP A 130 -0.61 22.36 -4.11
N GLU A 131 -1.49 23.36 -4.06
CA GLU A 131 -2.77 23.33 -4.81
C GLU A 131 -2.58 23.26 -6.32
N ASN A 132 -1.51 23.89 -6.83
CA ASN A 132 -1.18 23.92 -8.26
C ASN A 132 -0.45 22.65 -8.73
N LYS A 133 0.14 21.88 -7.80
CA LYS A 133 0.98 20.71 -8.10
C LYS A 133 0.63 19.50 -7.21
N ARG A 134 -0.66 19.25 -7.02
CA ARG A 134 -1.15 18.18 -6.13
C ARG A 134 -0.63 16.80 -6.51
N GLY A 135 -0.64 16.46 -7.79
CA GLY A 135 -0.16 15.16 -8.29
C GLY A 135 1.32 14.94 -8.01
N GLU A 136 2.15 15.95 -8.31
CA GLU A 136 3.59 15.92 -8.03
C GLU A 136 3.86 15.77 -6.53
N SER A 137 3.19 16.56 -5.70
CA SER A 137 3.34 16.53 -4.24
C SER A 137 2.93 15.19 -3.63
N THR A 138 1.83 14.60 -4.10
CA THR A 138 1.36 13.28 -3.64
C THR A 138 2.31 12.18 -4.09
N GLY A 139 2.81 12.26 -5.33
CA GLY A 139 3.81 11.33 -5.86
C GLY A 139 5.09 11.32 -5.02
N TYR A 140 5.60 12.48 -4.65
CA TYR A 140 6.76 12.56 -3.76
C TYR A 140 6.48 11.97 -2.38
N ALA A 141 5.34 12.27 -1.77
CA ALA A 141 4.99 11.76 -0.45
C ALA A 141 4.90 10.22 -0.43
N SER A 142 4.36 9.62 -1.48
CA SER A 142 4.29 8.16 -1.64
C SER A 142 5.67 7.56 -1.92
N ALA A 143 6.43 8.15 -2.85
CA ALA A 143 7.78 7.69 -3.18
C ALA A 143 8.72 7.69 -1.97
N VAL A 144 8.69 8.75 -1.17
CA VAL A 144 9.53 8.89 0.01
C VAL A 144 9.19 7.85 1.08
N PHE A 145 7.91 7.52 1.28
CA PHE A 145 7.49 6.47 2.19
C PHE A 145 8.01 5.10 1.76
N THR A 146 7.85 4.75 0.49
CA THR A 146 8.30 3.44 -0.04
C THR A 146 9.82 3.33 -0.07
N LEU A 147 10.55 4.43 -0.37
CA LEU A 147 12.00 4.46 -0.30
C LEU A 147 12.52 4.27 1.14
N GLY A 148 11.90 4.95 2.11
CA GLY A 148 12.18 4.69 3.52
C GLY A 148 11.93 3.22 3.87
N GLY A 149 10.79 2.68 3.41
CA GLY A 149 10.43 1.28 3.58
C GLY A 149 11.43 0.31 2.96
N ALA A 150 11.97 0.60 1.79
CA ALA A 150 12.98 -0.23 1.14
C ALA A 150 14.25 -0.36 1.99
N VAL A 151 14.75 0.77 2.48
CA VAL A 151 15.94 0.77 3.33
C VAL A 151 15.66 0.05 4.66
N GLY A 152 14.50 0.31 5.26
CA GLY A 152 14.08 -0.34 6.51
C GLY A 152 13.97 -1.86 6.36
N ALA A 153 13.31 -2.35 5.31
CA ALA A 153 13.16 -3.77 5.03
C ALA A 153 14.52 -4.47 4.81
N LEU A 154 15.44 -3.83 4.09
CA LEU A 154 16.79 -4.35 3.87
C LEU A 154 17.55 -4.49 5.19
N ILE A 155 17.55 -3.44 6.01
CA ILE A 155 18.28 -3.43 7.29
C ILE A 155 17.62 -4.41 8.27
N GLY A 156 16.29 -4.45 8.36
CA GLY A 156 15.57 -5.41 9.21
C GLY A 156 15.90 -6.86 8.85
N GLY A 157 15.86 -7.16 7.54
CA GLY A 157 16.28 -8.47 7.03
C GLY A 157 17.75 -8.82 7.36
N PHE A 158 18.66 -7.87 7.17
CA PHE A 158 20.09 -8.05 7.51
C PHE A 158 20.27 -8.36 9.00
N ILE A 159 19.64 -7.58 9.89
CA ILE A 159 19.73 -7.77 11.34
C ILE A 159 19.27 -9.19 11.72
N VAL A 160 18.09 -9.60 11.26
CA VAL A 160 17.55 -10.91 11.64
C VAL A 160 18.39 -12.06 11.08
N THR A 161 18.82 -11.97 9.83
CA THR A 161 19.52 -13.09 9.18
C THR A 161 21.00 -13.18 9.54
N LYS A 162 21.65 -12.06 9.91
CA LYS A 162 23.07 -12.03 10.28
C LYS A 162 23.30 -12.05 11.78
N LEU A 163 22.45 -11.39 12.57
CA LEU A 163 22.55 -11.38 14.02
C LEU A 163 21.67 -12.45 14.69
N GLY A 164 20.79 -13.11 13.92
CA GLY A 164 19.90 -14.16 14.44
C GLY A 164 18.87 -13.65 15.47
N ASN A 165 18.65 -12.33 15.55
CA ASN A 165 17.90 -11.72 16.64
C ASN A 165 16.75 -10.88 16.15
N TYR A 166 15.51 -11.41 16.24
CA TYR A 166 14.28 -10.68 15.91
C TYR A 166 14.03 -9.50 16.85
N ASN A 167 14.36 -9.66 18.15
CA ASN A 167 14.05 -8.64 19.15
C ASN A 167 14.77 -7.32 18.85
N PHE A 168 16.00 -7.38 18.36
CA PHE A 168 16.74 -6.17 18.00
C PHE A 168 16.08 -5.40 16.86
N ALA A 169 15.57 -6.09 15.84
CA ALA A 169 14.80 -5.46 14.76
C ALA A 169 13.49 -4.84 15.28
N PHE A 170 12.81 -5.51 16.21
CA PHE A 170 11.59 -4.98 16.84
C PHE A 170 11.89 -3.75 17.71
N TYR A 171 12.97 -3.73 18.48
CA TYR A 171 13.37 -2.54 19.24
C TYR A 171 13.68 -1.35 18.33
N LEU A 172 14.44 -1.56 17.25
CA LEU A 172 14.75 -0.49 16.29
C LEU A 172 13.48 0.05 15.61
N SER A 173 12.56 -0.83 15.25
CA SER A 173 11.27 -0.43 14.70
C SER A 173 10.49 0.44 15.69
N SER A 174 10.38 0.00 16.94
CA SER A 174 9.68 0.73 18.01
C SER A 174 10.28 2.12 18.24
N VAL A 175 11.60 2.19 18.46
CA VAL A 175 12.33 3.44 18.66
C VAL A 175 12.17 4.38 17.48
N GLY A 176 12.30 3.87 16.26
CA GLY A 176 12.16 4.70 15.06
C GLY A 176 10.74 5.25 14.88
N ILE A 177 9.69 4.48 15.23
CA ILE A 177 8.31 4.99 15.22
C ILE A 177 8.16 6.08 16.29
N VAL A 178 8.72 5.91 17.50
CA VAL A 178 8.71 6.95 18.55
C VAL A 178 9.39 8.23 18.06
N LEU A 179 10.56 8.14 17.42
CA LEU A 179 11.23 9.30 16.84
C LEU A 179 10.37 9.99 15.77
N SER A 180 9.65 9.21 14.96
CA SER A 180 8.68 9.74 13.99
C SER A 180 7.53 10.48 14.67
N ILE A 181 7.05 10.01 15.84
CA ILE A 181 5.99 10.69 16.63
C ILE A 181 6.51 12.01 17.18
N ILE A 182 7.70 12.02 17.76
CA ILE A 182 8.34 13.24 18.29
C ILE A 182 8.46 14.29 17.17
N PHE A 183 8.86 13.86 15.98
CA PHE A 183 8.94 14.74 14.82
C PHE A 183 7.56 15.31 14.43
N VAL A 184 6.50 14.47 14.42
CA VAL A 184 5.10 14.92 14.19
C VAL A 184 4.68 15.96 15.22
N ALA A 185 4.96 15.69 16.50
CA ALA A 185 4.57 16.57 17.59
C ALA A 185 5.21 17.97 17.46
N ILE A 186 6.49 18.01 17.06
CA ILE A 186 7.28 19.26 16.99
C ILE A 186 7.05 20.03 15.68
N LYS A 187 7.06 19.32 14.52
CA LYS A 187 7.14 19.97 13.20
C LYS A 187 5.81 20.07 12.46
N ILE A 188 4.86 19.18 12.72
CA ILE A 188 3.55 19.25 12.07
C ILE A 188 2.65 20.18 12.87
N LYS A 189 2.25 21.30 12.25
CA LYS A 189 1.37 22.28 12.88
C LYS A 189 -0.03 21.69 13.10
N LYS A 190 -0.68 22.10 14.22
CA LYS A 190 -2.13 21.91 14.37
C LYS A 190 -2.83 22.67 13.23
N PRO A 191 -3.93 22.14 12.69
CA PRO A 191 -4.75 22.96 11.82
C PRO A 191 -5.13 24.22 12.60
N GLU A 192 -4.95 25.41 12.00
CA GLU A 192 -5.61 26.59 12.53
C GLU A 192 -7.09 26.24 12.62
N THR A 193 -7.67 26.39 13.79
CA THR A 193 -9.10 26.23 14.06
C THR A 193 -9.87 27.36 13.35
N LYS A 194 -9.76 27.46 12.04
CA LYS A 194 -10.90 27.89 11.26
C LYS A 194 -11.90 26.74 11.45
N VAL A 195 -12.73 26.90 12.50
CA VAL A 195 -14.05 26.27 12.47
C VAL A 195 -14.50 26.46 11.01
N ARG A 196 -14.33 25.44 10.19
CA ARG A 196 -15.15 25.31 9.02
C ARG A 196 -16.55 25.23 9.62
N LYS A 197 -17.13 26.42 9.89
CA LYS A 197 -18.56 26.56 9.74
C LYS A 197 -18.75 26.02 8.35
N SER A 198 -18.96 24.71 8.29
CA SER A 198 -19.58 24.08 7.19
C SER A 198 -20.75 25.03 6.92
N ASN A 199 -20.63 25.90 5.92
CA ASN A 199 -21.79 26.19 5.14
C ASN A 199 -22.23 24.80 4.73
N LYS A 200 -23.05 24.21 5.56
CA LYS A 200 -23.99 23.21 5.19
C LYS A 200 -24.77 23.89 4.07
N SER A 201 -24.22 23.84 2.87
CA SER A 201 -25.05 23.78 1.72
C SER A 201 -26.01 22.66 2.07
N LYS A 202 -27.28 22.99 2.24
CA LYS A 202 -28.37 22.10 2.65
C LYS A 202 -28.48 20.83 1.77
N ASP A 203 -27.57 20.64 0.81
CA ASP A 203 -27.49 19.54 -0.13
C ASP A 203 -26.63 18.35 0.31
N SER A 204 -25.97 18.41 1.49
CA SER A 204 -25.26 17.24 2.07
C SER A 204 -26.02 16.64 3.26
N GLN A 205 -27.35 16.76 3.31
CA GLN A 205 -28.18 15.81 4.03
C GLN A 205 -28.03 14.46 3.33
N GLY A 206 -27.50 13.50 4.09
CA GLY A 206 -27.29 12.10 3.75
C GLY A 206 -28.15 11.57 2.59
N SER A 207 -27.73 11.85 1.36
CA SER A 207 -28.20 11.06 0.24
C SER A 207 -27.73 9.63 0.53
N SER A 208 -28.70 8.79 0.86
CA SER A 208 -28.47 7.37 1.09
C SER A 208 -27.61 6.85 -0.07
N ILE A 209 -26.61 6.02 0.21
CA ILE A 209 -25.81 5.35 -0.83
C ILE A 209 -26.75 4.79 -1.93
N LYS A 210 -27.98 4.41 -1.57
CA LYS A 210 -29.03 3.96 -2.49
C LYS A 210 -29.51 5.05 -3.48
N ASP A 211 -29.58 6.32 -3.07
CA ASP A 211 -30.07 7.42 -3.93
C ASP A 211 -28.95 7.87 -4.89
N VAL A 212 -27.71 7.75 -4.43
CA VAL A 212 -26.53 8.03 -5.24
C VAL A 212 -26.34 6.98 -6.34
N ILE A 213 -26.59 5.69 -6.04
CA ILE A 213 -26.50 4.59 -7.02
C ILE A 213 -27.61 4.69 -8.08
N LYS A 214 -28.77 5.28 -7.77
CA LYS A 214 -29.90 5.44 -8.69
C LYS A 214 -29.74 6.57 -9.72
N THR A 215 -28.76 7.45 -9.58
CA THR A 215 -28.59 8.57 -10.50
C THR A 215 -27.99 8.06 -11.83
N LYS A 216 -28.68 8.29 -12.95
CA LYS A 216 -28.25 7.96 -14.33
C LYS A 216 -26.79 8.39 -14.66
N LYS A 217 -26.26 9.36 -13.93
CA LYS A 217 -24.91 9.93 -14.06
C LYS A 217 -23.82 8.93 -13.68
N TYR A 218 -24.08 8.01 -12.70
CA TYR A 218 -23.13 6.96 -12.28
C TYR A 218 -23.01 5.84 -13.30
N ASN A 219 -24.11 5.43 -13.90
CA ASN A 219 -24.13 4.34 -14.89
C ASN A 219 -23.18 4.62 -16.07
N LYS A 220 -22.96 5.89 -16.39
CA LYS A 220 -22.03 6.29 -17.44
C LYS A 220 -20.56 6.00 -17.10
N PHE A 221 -20.16 6.19 -15.84
CA PHE A 221 -18.77 5.98 -15.39
C PHE A 221 -18.54 4.61 -14.74
N ALA A 222 -19.59 3.84 -14.48
CA ALA A 222 -19.50 2.55 -13.80
C ALA A 222 -18.46 1.59 -14.41
N PRO A 223 -18.36 1.40 -15.75
CA PRO A 223 -17.35 0.50 -16.30
C PRO A 223 -15.93 0.92 -15.98
N LYS A 224 -15.65 2.24 -15.94
CA LYS A 224 -14.34 2.77 -15.60
C LYS A 224 -14.04 2.60 -14.11
N ILE A 225 -15.00 2.86 -13.24
CA ILE A 225 -14.87 2.74 -11.79
C ILE A 225 -14.63 1.28 -11.40
N ILE A 226 -15.41 0.35 -11.97
CA ILE A 226 -15.24 -1.09 -11.73
C ILE A 226 -13.85 -1.56 -12.19
N LEU A 227 -13.42 -1.13 -13.37
CA LEU A 227 -12.09 -1.47 -13.88
C LEU A 227 -10.97 -0.95 -12.98
N LEU A 228 -11.05 0.32 -12.54
CA LEU A 228 -10.06 0.88 -11.63
C LEU A 228 -10.06 0.16 -10.27
N GLY A 229 -11.23 -0.22 -9.77
CA GLY A 229 -11.35 -1.03 -8.55
C GLY A 229 -10.73 -2.42 -8.72
N ALA A 230 -10.93 -3.08 -9.85
CA ALA A 230 -10.32 -4.37 -10.13
C ALA A 230 -8.78 -4.29 -10.24
N ILE A 231 -8.25 -3.24 -10.86
CA ILE A 231 -6.79 -3.00 -10.94
C ILE A 231 -6.22 -2.70 -9.54
N ALA A 232 -6.90 -1.91 -8.75
CA ALA A 232 -6.52 -1.60 -7.38
C ALA A 232 -6.50 -2.84 -6.48
N PHE A 233 -7.57 -3.66 -6.55
CA PHE A 233 -7.64 -4.95 -5.88
C PHE A 233 -6.46 -5.85 -6.26
N LEU A 234 -6.17 -5.99 -7.56
CA LEU A 234 -5.07 -6.81 -8.05
C LEU A 234 -3.72 -6.34 -7.52
N GLY A 235 -3.47 -5.02 -7.52
CA GLY A 235 -2.21 -4.46 -7.03
C GLY A 235 -1.91 -4.84 -5.59
N ASP A 236 -2.88 -4.63 -4.71
CA ASP A 236 -2.74 -4.94 -3.28
C ASP A 236 -2.85 -6.45 -2.99
N PHE A 237 -3.61 -7.21 -3.80
CA PHE A 237 -3.62 -8.67 -3.75
C PHE A 237 -2.23 -9.25 -4.02
N ILE A 238 -1.55 -8.79 -5.06
CA ILE A 238 -0.19 -9.24 -5.39
C ILE A 238 0.81 -8.81 -4.30
N TYR A 239 0.72 -7.57 -3.85
CA TYR A 239 1.58 -7.06 -2.77
C TYR A 239 1.45 -7.91 -1.50
N GLY A 240 0.23 -8.21 -1.09
CA GLY A 240 -0.02 -9.04 0.08
C GLY A 240 0.51 -10.47 -0.08
N CYS A 241 0.41 -11.08 -1.27
CA CYS A 241 1.01 -12.39 -1.56
C CYS A 241 2.55 -12.35 -1.45
N ILE A 242 3.18 -11.31 -2.00
CA ILE A 242 4.65 -11.14 -1.96
C ILE A 242 5.12 -10.97 -0.52
N VAL A 243 4.46 -10.14 0.26
CA VAL A 243 4.87 -9.90 1.65
C VAL A 243 4.62 -11.12 2.54
N SER A 244 3.53 -11.88 2.31
CA SER A 244 3.13 -12.98 3.20
C SER A 244 3.78 -14.32 2.86
N ILE A 245 3.79 -14.72 1.60
CA ILE A 245 4.13 -16.09 1.17
C ILE A 245 5.44 -16.17 0.40
N PHE A 246 5.86 -15.11 -0.29
CA PHE A 246 7.14 -15.13 -1.01
C PHE A 246 8.35 -15.46 -0.12
N PRO A 247 8.44 -15.05 1.17
CA PRO A 247 9.54 -15.46 2.04
C PRO A 247 9.69 -17.00 2.14
N PHE A 248 8.59 -17.74 2.15
CA PHE A 248 8.60 -19.22 2.15
C PHE A 248 8.94 -19.78 0.77
N TYR A 249 8.31 -19.24 -0.28
CA TYR A 249 8.59 -19.63 -1.66
C TYR A 249 10.09 -19.48 -2.01
N GLY A 250 10.67 -18.36 -1.62
CA GLY A 250 12.10 -18.10 -1.85
C GLY A 250 13.00 -19.13 -1.19
N GLN A 251 12.68 -19.53 0.04
CA GLN A 251 13.48 -20.50 0.78
C GLN A 251 13.21 -21.94 0.32
N GLU A 252 11.95 -22.34 0.18
CA GLU A 252 11.57 -23.73 -0.01
C GLU A 252 11.52 -24.17 -1.48
N VAL A 253 11.32 -23.24 -2.42
CA VAL A 253 11.22 -23.54 -3.86
C VAL A 253 12.46 -23.10 -4.63
N LEU A 254 13.00 -21.91 -4.29
CA LEU A 254 14.22 -21.40 -4.94
C LEU A 254 15.51 -21.82 -4.22
N GLY A 255 15.42 -22.37 -2.99
CA GLY A 255 16.59 -22.68 -2.17
C GLY A 255 17.37 -21.44 -1.74
N ALA A 256 16.73 -20.27 -1.72
CA ALA A 256 17.36 -19.01 -1.39
C ALA A 256 17.44 -18.79 0.12
N SER A 257 18.35 -17.93 0.56
CA SER A 257 18.44 -17.55 1.96
C SER A 257 17.24 -16.66 2.38
N ALA A 258 16.92 -16.65 3.67
CA ALA A 258 15.94 -15.73 4.23
C ALA A 258 16.31 -14.25 3.93
N PHE A 259 17.61 -13.93 3.91
CA PHE A 259 18.09 -12.60 3.54
C PHE A 259 17.74 -12.23 2.11
N TYR A 260 17.88 -13.16 1.16
CA TYR A 260 17.48 -12.93 -0.22
C TYR A 260 15.99 -12.54 -0.32
N THR A 261 15.12 -13.18 0.42
CA THR A 261 13.69 -12.85 0.40
C THR A 261 13.42 -11.43 0.93
N CYS A 262 14.16 -11.00 1.94
CA CYS A 262 14.12 -9.63 2.45
C CYS A 262 14.64 -8.61 1.41
N ILE A 263 15.71 -8.95 0.67
CA ILE A 263 16.23 -8.13 -0.43
C ILE A 263 15.16 -7.96 -1.51
N ILE A 264 14.46 -9.00 -1.92
CA ILE A 264 13.43 -8.91 -2.98
C ILE A 264 12.27 -8.01 -2.53
N ILE A 265 11.84 -8.08 -1.27
CA ILE A 265 10.81 -7.17 -0.74
C ILE A 265 11.33 -5.73 -0.69
N SER A 266 12.60 -5.52 -0.31
CA SER A 266 13.24 -4.21 -0.34
C SER A 266 13.31 -3.66 -1.77
N VAL A 267 13.73 -4.47 -2.74
CA VAL A 267 13.79 -4.11 -4.16
C VAL A 267 12.40 -3.76 -4.71
N TYR A 268 11.36 -4.49 -4.32
CA TYR A 268 9.98 -4.13 -4.67
C TYR A 268 9.63 -2.69 -4.23
N LEU A 269 9.87 -2.37 -2.96
CA LEU A 269 9.60 -1.03 -2.41
C LEU A 269 10.49 0.04 -3.06
N PHE A 270 11.74 -0.28 -3.35
CA PHE A 270 12.68 0.62 -4.03
C PHE A 270 12.23 0.93 -5.46
N VAL A 271 11.93 -0.10 -6.24
CA VAL A 271 11.42 0.06 -7.62
C VAL A 271 10.15 0.90 -7.63
N PHE A 272 9.24 0.61 -6.70
CA PHE A 272 8.00 1.37 -6.57
C PHE A 272 8.28 2.85 -6.24
N GLY A 273 9.17 3.13 -5.28
CA GLY A 273 9.51 4.50 -4.88
C GLY A 273 10.20 5.31 -5.98
N VAL A 274 11.15 4.70 -6.69
CA VAL A 274 11.94 5.39 -7.72
C VAL A 274 11.16 5.56 -9.04
N PHE A 275 10.44 4.52 -9.45
CA PHE A 275 9.83 4.49 -10.79
C PHE A 275 8.35 4.93 -10.83
N ALA A 276 7.66 5.10 -9.68
CA ALA A 276 6.29 5.62 -9.69
C ALA A 276 6.17 7.02 -10.31
N PRO A 277 7.06 7.99 -10.02
CA PRO A 277 7.03 9.28 -10.72
C PRO A 277 7.27 9.18 -12.23
N VAL A 278 8.17 8.28 -12.64
CA VAL A 278 8.46 8.00 -14.07
C VAL A 278 7.22 7.40 -14.73
N GLY A 279 6.53 6.48 -14.05
CA GLY A 279 5.28 5.89 -14.51
C GLY A 279 4.16 6.92 -14.65
N GLY A 280 4.06 7.89 -13.72
CA GLY A 280 3.13 9.00 -13.81
C GLY A 280 3.37 9.86 -15.06
N TRP A 281 4.61 10.32 -15.25
CA TRP A 281 5.02 11.06 -16.43
C TRP A 281 4.80 10.29 -17.75
N SER A 282 5.12 9.01 -17.77
CA SER A 282 4.85 8.14 -18.92
C SER A 282 3.35 8.08 -19.22
N SER A 283 2.51 7.93 -18.19
CA SER A 283 1.05 7.91 -18.32
C SER A 283 0.49 9.20 -18.92
N ASP A 284 1.09 10.34 -18.64
CA ASP A 284 0.70 11.61 -19.23
C ASP A 284 1.08 11.70 -20.72
N LYS A 285 2.26 11.18 -21.09
CA LYS A 285 2.75 11.20 -22.47
C LYS A 285 2.05 10.20 -23.40
N ILE A 286 2.04 8.92 -23.02
CA ILE A 286 1.51 7.86 -23.89
C ILE A 286 0.02 7.59 -23.68
N GLY A 287 -0.53 8.15 -22.61
CA GLY A 287 -1.93 8.00 -22.19
C GLY A 287 -2.16 6.77 -21.31
N VAL A 288 -3.06 6.94 -20.32
CA VAL A 288 -3.41 5.92 -19.32
C VAL A 288 -3.74 4.56 -19.95
N LYS A 289 -4.54 4.54 -21.01
CA LYS A 289 -4.99 3.31 -21.69
C LYS A 289 -3.82 2.49 -22.25
N LYS A 290 -2.91 3.13 -22.97
CA LYS A 290 -1.75 2.45 -23.58
C LYS A 290 -0.82 1.96 -22.49
N GLN A 291 -0.61 2.75 -21.44
CA GLN A 291 0.24 2.35 -20.31
C GLN A 291 -0.34 1.16 -19.56
N LEU A 292 -1.63 1.12 -19.24
CA LEU A 292 -2.28 -0.04 -18.63
C LEU A 292 -2.07 -1.30 -19.47
N PHE A 293 -2.30 -1.20 -20.79
CA PHE A 293 -2.13 -2.33 -21.70
C PHE A 293 -0.69 -2.87 -21.70
N LEU A 294 0.30 -1.99 -21.87
CA LEU A 294 1.72 -2.38 -21.86
C LEU A 294 2.15 -2.95 -20.52
N SER A 295 1.68 -2.35 -19.41
CA SER A 295 1.96 -2.85 -18.06
C SER A 295 1.41 -4.25 -17.84
N PHE A 296 0.19 -4.54 -18.28
CA PHE A 296 -0.38 -5.89 -18.20
C PHE A 296 0.41 -6.90 -19.03
N ILE A 297 0.87 -6.52 -20.23
CA ILE A 297 1.71 -7.41 -21.04
C ILE A 297 3.01 -7.75 -20.31
N VAL A 298 3.72 -6.74 -19.80
CA VAL A 298 4.98 -6.94 -19.06
C VAL A 298 4.75 -7.79 -17.83
N MET A 299 3.71 -7.49 -17.04
CA MET A 299 3.38 -8.25 -15.83
C MET A 299 3.03 -9.70 -16.13
N ASN A 300 2.12 -9.95 -17.07
CA ASN A 300 1.67 -11.30 -17.39
C ASN A 300 2.79 -12.15 -18.00
N SER A 301 3.62 -11.57 -18.89
CA SER A 301 4.79 -12.27 -19.44
C SER A 301 5.80 -12.61 -18.33
N SER A 302 6.06 -11.67 -17.42
CA SER A 302 6.96 -11.93 -16.28
C SER A 302 6.40 -12.99 -15.33
N LEU A 303 5.11 -12.94 -14.98
CA LEU A 303 4.47 -13.94 -14.11
C LEU A 303 4.45 -15.35 -14.77
N PHE A 304 4.23 -15.40 -16.09
CA PHE A 304 4.33 -16.64 -16.83
C PHE A 304 5.72 -17.25 -16.72
N LEU A 305 6.78 -16.47 -16.97
CA LEU A 305 8.15 -16.94 -16.84
C LEU A 305 8.50 -17.34 -15.40
N LEU A 306 8.10 -16.55 -14.40
CA LEU A 306 8.32 -16.85 -12.98
C LEU A 306 7.66 -18.16 -12.51
N SER A 307 6.59 -18.59 -13.19
CA SER A 307 5.93 -19.86 -12.87
C SER A 307 6.80 -21.09 -13.18
N PHE A 308 7.76 -20.96 -14.10
CA PHE A 308 8.61 -22.08 -14.56
C PHE A 308 10.07 -21.97 -14.10
N ILE A 309 10.58 -20.75 -13.93
CA ILE A 309 12.00 -20.50 -13.63
C ILE A 309 12.30 -20.77 -12.16
N ARG A 310 13.42 -21.46 -11.90
CA ARG A 310 13.91 -21.81 -10.56
C ARG A 310 15.31 -21.28 -10.27
N GLY A 311 16.05 -20.87 -11.29
CA GLY A 311 17.38 -20.29 -11.11
C GLY A 311 17.30 -18.90 -10.50
N ILE A 312 17.94 -18.69 -9.34
CA ILE A 312 17.84 -17.45 -8.53
C ILE A 312 18.18 -16.21 -9.34
N ILE A 313 19.23 -16.22 -10.16
CA ILE A 313 19.68 -15.05 -10.92
C ILE A 313 18.61 -14.65 -11.94
N VAL A 314 18.16 -15.61 -12.76
CA VAL A 314 17.16 -15.34 -13.80
C VAL A 314 15.82 -14.97 -13.17
N PHE A 315 15.44 -15.64 -12.08
CA PHE A 315 14.26 -15.31 -11.31
C PHE A 315 14.32 -13.85 -10.80
N THR A 316 15.46 -13.42 -10.24
CA THR A 316 15.66 -12.04 -9.75
C THR A 316 15.49 -11.00 -10.86
N ILE A 317 16.06 -11.25 -12.02
CA ILE A 317 15.92 -10.32 -13.17
C ILE A 317 14.45 -10.20 -13.57
N ILE A 318 13.75 -11.32 -13.71
CA ILE A 318 12.36 -11.32 -14.17
C ILE A 318 11.40 -10.72 -13.12
N ILE A 319 11.63 -10.97 -11.83
CA ILE A 319 10.78 -10.37 -10.79
C ILE A 319 10.97 -8.86 -10.69
N ILE A 320 12.17 -8.33 -10.98
CA ILE A 320 12.40 -6.88 -11.08
C ILE A 320 11.64 -6.30 -12.27
N VAL A 321 11.66 -6.95 -13.43
CA VAL A 321 10.87 -6.54 -14.60
C VAL A 321 9.37 -6.55 -14.27
N TYR A 322 8.91 -7.57 -13.55
CA TYR A 322 7.55 -7.64 -13.03
C TYR A 322 7.21 -6.45 -12.13
N PHE A 323 8.10 -6.09 -11.18
CA PHE A 323 7.89 -4.94 -10.28
C PHE A 323 7.81 -3.62 -11.05
N LEU A 324 8.60 -3.45 -12.11
CA LEU A 324 8.49 -2.29 -13.00
C LEU A 324 7.10 -2.24 -13.67
N GLY A 325 6.64 -3.35 -14.24
CA GLY A 325 5.31 -3.46 -14.84
C GLY A 325 4.20 -3.11 -13.85
N ALA A 326 4.27 -3.65 -12.63
CA ALA A 326 3.31 -3.37 -11.55
C ALA A 326 3.33 -1.89 -11.12
N THR A 327 4.52 -1.28 -11.04
CA THR A 327 4.68 0.15 -10.71
C THR A 327 4.05 1.04 -11.78
N PHE A 328 4.27 0.75 -13.05
CA PHE A 328 3.65 1.49 -14.16
C PHE A 328 2.13 1.29 -14.21
N LEU A 329 1.64 0.09 -13.90
CA LEU A 329 0.21 -0.19 -13.79
C LEU A 329 -0.43 0.69 -12.71
N ASN A 330 0.17 0.71 -11.50
CA ASN A 330 -0.33 1.51 -10.39
C ASN A 330 -0.26 3.01 -10.71
N SER A 331 0.81 3.49 -11.33
CA SER A 331 0.92 4.90 -11.72
C SER A 331 -0.18 5.31 -12.70
N ALA A 332 -0.54 4.44 -13.65
CA ALA A 332 -1.66 4.67 -14.58
C ALA A 332 -3.02 4.66 -13.86
N LEU A 333 -3.20 3.77 -12.86
CA LEU A 333 -4.36 3.76 -11.99
C LEU A 333 -4.51 5.08 -11.25
N GLN A 334 -3.47 5.54 -10.55
CA GLN A 334 -3.47 6.78 -9.78
C GLN A 334 -3.74 8.00 -10.70
N ASN A 335 -3.11 8.06 -11.88
CA ASN A 335 -3.37 9.12 -12.86
C ASN A 335 -4.84 9.11 -13.34
N SER A 336 -5.41 7.92 -13.55
CA SER A 336 -6.84 7.82 -13.91
C SER A 336 -7.77 8.29 -12.78
N LEU A 337 -7.40 8.01 -11.51
CA LEU A 337 -8.15 8.46 -10.34
C LEU A 337 -8.10 9.98 -10.17
N LEU A 338 -6.94 10.59 -10.38
CA LEU A 338 -6.79 12.06 -10.28
C LEU A 338 -7.75 12.81 -11.22
N LYS A 339 -8.03 12.26 -12.40
CA LYS A 339 -9.00 12.84 -13.36
C LYS A 339 -10.45 12.86 -12.84
N PHE A 340 -10.79 12.06 -11.83
CA PHE A 340 -12.07 12.18 -11.13
C PHE A 340 -12.06 13.27 -10.05
N GLY A 341 -10.86 13.77 -9.70
CA GLY A 341 -10.68 14.84 -8.72
C GLY A 341 -11.42 16.13 -9.07
N ASP A 342 -11.60 16.40 -10.39
CA ASP A 342 -12.27 17.59 -10.92
C ASP A 342 -13.80 17.47 -10.85
N LYS A 343 -14.35 16.33 -10.43
CA LYS A 343 -15.79 16.07 -10.32
C LYS A 343 -16.19 15.84 -8.84
N PRO A 344 -16.45 16.90 -8.06
CA PRO A 344 -16.68 16.79 -6.61
C PRO A 344 -17.85 15.87 -6.26
N GLU A 345 -18.87 15.76 -7.11
CA GLU A 345 -20.06 14.93 -6.90
C GLU A 345 -19.77 13.43 -6.82
N ILE A 346 -18.78 12.94 -7.58
CA ILE A 346 -18.47 11.51 -7.67
C ILE A 346 -17.10 11.17 -7.08
N LYS A 347 -16.26 12.17 -6.82
CA LYS A 347 -14.89 12.02 -6.32
C LYS A 347 -14.81 11.10 -5.11
N SER A 348 -15.54 11.44 -4.06
CA SER A 348 -15.49 10.72 -2.78
C SER A 348 -15.91 9.25 -2.93
N ILE A 349 -16.89 8.96 -3.80
CA ILE A 349 -17.38 7.61 -4.04
C ILE A 349 -16.35 6.79 -4.81
N VAL A 350 -15.75 7.38 -5.86
CA VAL A 350 -14.74 6.69 -6.66
C VAL A 350 -13.50 6.36 -5.81
N PHE A 351 -12.99 7.35 -5.06
CA PHE A 351 -11.83 7.12 -4.20
C PHE A 351 -12.14 6.13 -3.06
N GLY A 352 -13.35 6.22 -2.47
CA GLY A 352 -13.79 5.29 -1.43
C GLY A 352 -13.93 3.86 -1.96
N PHE A 353 -14.54 3.67 -3.12
CA PHE A 353 -14.70 2.36 -3.75
C PHE A 353 -13.35 1.74 -4.12
N VAL A 354 -12.46 2.50 -4.76
CA VAL A 354 -11.14 2.00 -5.17
C VAL A 354 -10.28 1.67 -3.93
N GLY A 355 -10.28 2.53 -2.90
CA GLY A 355 -9.58 2.26 -1.64
C GLY A 355 -10.14 1.04 -0.89
N ALA A 356 -11.45 0.78 -0.98
CA ALA A 356 -12.05 -0.45 -0.45
C ALA A 356 -11.57 -1.69 -1.22
N CYS A 357 -11.46 -1.60 -2.55
CA CYS A 357 -10.91 -2.67 -3.38
C CYS A 357 -9.43 -2.95 -3.05
N GLU A 358 -8.60 -1.92 -2.84
CA GLU A 358 -7.20 -2.05 -2.36
C GLU A 358 -7.17 -2.82 -1.03
N SER A 359 -7.93 -2.35 -0.04
CA SER A 359 -7.97 -2.97 1.28
C SER A 359 -8.45 -4.43 1.25
N LEU A 360 -9.45 -4.73 0.42
CA LEU A 360 -9.93 -6.11 0.22
C LEU A 360 -8.88 -6.98 -0.46
N GLY A 361 -8.19 -6.46 -1.48
CA GLY A 361 -7.09 -7.16 -2.15
C GLY A 361 -6.02 -7.59 -1.15
N TYR A 362 -5.54 -6.63 -0.33
CA TYR A 362 -4.55 -6.92 0.70
C TYR A 362 -5.05 -7.89 1.78
N ALA A 363 -6.31 -7.77 2.22
CA ALA A 363 -6.87 -8.63 3.25
C ALA A 363 -7.09 -10.08 2.78
N VAL A 364 -7.50 -10.28 1.52
CA VAL A 364 -7.80 -11.61 0.97
C VAL A 364 -6.53 -12.35 0.53
N SER A 365 -5.51 -11.61 0.09
CA SER A 365 -4.33 -12.19 -0.54
C SER A 365 -3.57 -13.20 0.32
N PRO A 366 -3.27 -12.97 1.63
CA PRO A 366 -2.49 -13.92 2.40
C PRO A 366 -3.20 -15.25 2.63
N ILE A 367 -4.53 -15.24 2.82
CA ILE A 367 -5.28 -16.47 3.03
C ILE A 367 -5.37 -17.30 1.72
N VAL A 368 -5.61 -16.64 0.59
CA VAL A 368 -5.69 -17.32 -0.71
C VAL A 368 -4.33 -17.87 -1.10
N SER A 369 -3.27 -17.04 -0.98
CA SER A 369 -1.92 -17.46 -1.36
C SER A 369 -1.37 -18.54 -0.46
N SER A 370 -1.65 -18.52 0.84
CA SER A 370 -1.24 -19.60 1.74
C SER A 370 -1.97 -20.92 1.43
N PHE A 371 -3.25 -20.86 1.12
CA PHE A 371 -4.01 -22.04 0.73
C PHE A 371 -3.46 -22.66 -0.56
N VAL A 372 -3.24 -21.85 -1.59
CA VAL A 372 -2.67 -22.33 -2.87
C VAL A 372 -1.25 -22.86 -2.67
N TYR A 373 -0.46 -22.23 -1.82
CA TYR A 373 0.90 -22.63 -1.49
C TYR A 373 0.94 -24.00 -0.79
N GLU A 374 0.01 -24.29 0.13
CA GLU A 374 -0.12 -25.59 0.79
C GLU A 374 -0.54 -26.70 -0.18
N LEU A 375 -1.40 -26.39 -1.17
CA LEU A 375 -1.75 -27.37 -2.22
C LEU A 375 -0.51 -27.73 -3.05
N ASN A 376 0.23 -26.75 -3.51
CA ASN A 376 1.52 -26.93 -4.16
C ASN A 376 2.33 -25.63 -4.12
N LYS A 377 3.50 -25.68 -3.52
CA LYS A 377 4.41 -24.54 -3.37
C LYS A 377 4.74 -23.84 -4.68
N ARG A 378 4.72 -24.55 -5.79
CA ARG A 378 5.03 -24.03 -7.13
C ARG A 378 3.90 -23.21 -7.76
N TYR A 379 2.67 -23.32 -7.25
CA TYR A 379 1.50 -22.66 -7.85
C TYR A 379 1.38 -21.17 -7.52
N LEU A 380 2.22 -20.63 -6.62
CA LEU A 380 2.15 -19.23 -6.19
C LEU A 380 2.13 -18.25 -7.38
N PHE A 381 3.12 -18.32 -8.26
CA PHE A 381 3.21 -17.40 -9.41
C PHE A 381 2.18 -17.72 -10.50
N GLY A 382 1.79 -18.99 -10.66
CA GLY A 382 0.68 -19.38 -11.53
C GLY A 382 -0.66 -18.79 -11.08
N MET A 383 -0.93 -18.80 -9.77
CA MET A 383 -2.12 -18.15 -9.20
C MET A 383 -2.10 -16.64 -9.45
N LEU A 384 -0.94 -15.96 -9.25
CA LEU A 384 -0.80 -14.54 -9.52
C LEU A 384 -1.01 -14.22 -11.01
N LEU A 385 -0.51 -15.09 -11.91
CA LEU A 385 -0.75 -14.99 -13.35
C LEU A 385 -2.24 -15.07 -13.68
N VAL A 386 -2.94 -16.08 -13.15
CA VAL A 386 -4.38 -16.26 -13.39
C VAL A 386 -5.15 -15.03 -12.89
N SER A 387 -4.86 -14.56 -11.68
CA SER A 387 -5.48 -13.35 -11.11
C SER A 387 -5.24 -12.12 -11.99
N SER A 388 -4.01 -11.93 -12.48
CA SER A 388 -3.66 -10.81 -13.37
C SER A 388 -4.32 -10.93 -14.75
N LEU A 389 -4.41 -12.14 -15.31
CA LEU A 389 -5.11 -12.38 -16.59
C LEU A 389 -6.60 -12.10 -16.50
N ILE A 390 -7.27 -12.46 -15.38
CA ILE A 390 -8.69 -12.14 -15.18
C ILE A 390 -8.91 -10.63 -15.24
N VAL A 391 -8.07 -9.85 -14.55
CA VAL A 391 -8.20 -8.37 -14.56
C VAL A 391 -7.82 -7.81 -15.93
N PHE A 392 -6.82 -8.39 -16.60
CA PHE A 392 -6.45 -7.98 -17.96
C PHE A 392 -7.56 -8.25 -18.98
N ILE A 393 -8.22 -9.39 -18.91
CA ILE A 393 -9.39 -9.71 -19.76
C ILE A 393 -10.53 -8.74 -19.45
N THR A 394 -10.79 -8.46 -18.18
CA THR A 394 -11.77 -7.45 -17.75
C THR A 394 -11.44 -6.08 -18.33
N PHE A 395 -10.14 -5.71 -18.33
CA PHE A 395 -9.68 -4.48 -18.97
C PHE A 395 -9.97 -4.49 -20.49
N LEU A 396 -9.67 -5.59 -21.21
CA LEU A 396 -9.92 -5.70 -22.66
C LEU A 396 -11.40 -5.62 -23.01
N ILE A 397 -12.29 -6.19 -22.18
CA ILE A 397 -13.74 -6.13 -22.38
C ILE A 397 -14.28 -4.72 -22.11
N LEU A 398 -13.86 -4.12 -21.00
CA LEU A 398 -14.43 -2.85 -20.55
C LEU A 398 -13.74 -1.61 -21.15
N TYR A 399 -12.52 -1.75 -21.72
CA TYR A 399 -11.70 -0.60 -22.07
C TYR A 399 -12.37 0.37 -23.06
N LYS A 400 -13.12 -0.14 -24.06
CA LYS A 400 -13.85 0.72 -25.02
C LYS A 400 -14.88 1.56 -24.28
N LYS A 401 -15.69 0.96 -23.39
CA LYS A 401 -16.71 1.66 -22.59
C LYS A 401 -16.08 2.56 -21.53
N ALA A 402 -15.00 2.11 -20.88
CA ALA A 402 -14.33 2.83 -19.79
C ALA A 402 -13.61 4.10 -20.26
N PHE A 403 -13.03 4.10 -21.47
CA PHE A 403 -12.19 5.18 -21.99
C PHE A 403 -12.78 5.89 -23.22
N SER A 404 -13.97 5.53 -23.70
CA SER A 404 -14.69 6.27 -24.75
C SER A 404 -15.26 7.59 -24.24
N LEU A 405 -15.52 7.69 -22.95
CA LEU A 405 -16.07 8.88 -22.32
C LEU A 405 -14.91 9.83 -21.94
N LYS A 406 -14.78 10.93 -22.70
CA LYS A 406 -13.93 12.04 -22.29
C LYS A 406 -14.48 12.58 -20.96
N LEU A 407 -13.63 12.63 -19.94
CA LEU A 407 -13.85 13.41 -18.72
C LEU A 407 -13.58 14.88 -19.10
N SER A 408 -14.46 15.43 -19.98
CA SER A 408 -14.46 16.87 -20.27
C SER A 408 -15.12 17.62 -19.13
#